data_ad84d231941a583dd1af93bf012e8de3
#
_entry.id   ad84d231941a583dd1af93bf012e8de3
#
_cell.length_a   1.000
_cell.length_b   1.000
_cell.length_c   1.000
_cell.angle_alpha   90.00
_cell.angle_beta   90.00
_cell.angle_gamma   90.00
#
_symmetry.space_group_name_H-M   'P 1'
#
loop_
_entity.id
_entity.type
_entity.pdbx_description
1 polymer ?
#
loop_
_entity_poly.entity_id
_entity_poly.type
_entity_poly.pdbx_seq_one_letter_code
_entity_poly.pdbx_strand_id
1 'polypeptide(L)'
;MDIAGLDPGVVAEVEQETSELLSRLIRIDTSNPPGSETAVAEFMDGWFREAGLHGEIVGEPADRRSFVLRLDGQLPGSSLLLLAHEDVVPANPEDWQVPPFSGLVKDGYVWGRGAVDIKNLVAAHAVAVRRLAAAGAPFAGSVTYACTADEEEGSVGGARWLVEHRPDLMRCDYVINEGGGHFLEHAGGRVYLLESGEKGTAQFRLVVHGEAGHASVPLRRGNAVLAAAHIVEALVTHELPVVIDGSSAELVELLVDDPGLRARLREPAAARGALADLAARDPDLADMIEPLYGFAFSPTIVRSNSVAVNVFPTRVELSVDCRILAGHDADEVEAEVRAALVGIDAPWDLEWIGVIGGNGSPYPTPLSEAIRTVLQRHVPEAELANSHAVGFTDSNWFRTAYPEVVAYNFAPHLIESYDEVTTRYHNVDERILVRDLGFQALFAESVALELLK
;
A
#
# COMPACT_ATOMS: atom_id res chain seq x y z
N MET A 1 -0.79 7.06 -26.81
CA MET A 1 -1.84 6.05 -27.11
C MET A 1 -3.17 6.72 -26.78
N ASP A 2 -4.14 6.69 -27.64
CA ASP A 2 -5.46 7.28 -27.33
C ASP A 2 -6.17 6.35 -26.36
N ILE A 3 -6.85 6.91 -25.34
CA ILE A 3 -7.67 6.09 -24.44
C ILE A 3 -8.89 5.64 -25.23
N ALA A 4 -9.01 4.34 -25.47
CA ALA A 4 -10.08 3.80 -26.30
C ALA A 4 -11.45 4.20 -25.75
N GLY A 5 -12.33 4.70 -26.62
CA GLY A 5 -13.71 5.05 -26.29
C GLY A 5 -13.92 6.40 -25.61
N LEU A 6 -12.87 7.23 -25.43
CA LEU A 6 -13.01 8.59 -24.87
C LEU A 6 -12.68 9.67 -25.90
N ASP A 7 -13.38 10.81 -25.77
CA ASP A 7 -13.11 12.01 -26.57
C ASP A 7 -11.74 12.60 -26.19
N PRO A 8 -10.82 12.81 -27.15
CA PRO A 8 -9.49 13.36 -26.84
C PRO A 8 -9.52 14.73 -26.15
N GLY A 9 -10.54 15.55 -26.42
CA GLY A 9 -10.71 16.84 -25.75
C GLY A 9 -11.03 16.69 -24.27
N VAL A 10 -11.91 15.74 -23.92
CA VAL A 10 -12.23 15.40 -22.53
C VAL A 10 -11.00 14.85 -21.80
N VAL A 11 -10.24 13.97 -22.47
CA VAL A 11 -9.01 13.43 -21.89
C VAL A 11 -8.02 14.54 -21.56
N ALA A 12 -7.76 15.46 -22.50
CA ALA A 12 -6.83 16.57 -22.31
C ALA A 12 -7.30 17.53 -21.20
N GLU A 13 -8.59 17.80 -21.08
CA GLU A 13 -9.16 18.61 -20.01
C GLU A 13 -8.95 17.96 -18.63
N VAL A 14 -9.20 16.64 -18.51
CA VAL A 14 -9.02 15.90 -17.27
C VAL A 14 -7.53 15.80 -16.90
N GLU A 15 -6.65 15.52 -17.85
CA GLU A 15 -5.21 15.50 -17.65
C GLU A 15 -4.70 16.86 -17.09
N GLN A 16 -5.21 17.97 -17.67
CA GLN A 16 -4.86 19.31 -17.21
C GLN A 16 -5.39 19.57 -15.79
N GLU A 17 -6.69 19.38 -15.55
CA GLU A 17 -7.31 19.64 -14.25
C GLU A 17 -6.65 18.82 -13.13
N THR A 18 -6.42 17.52 -13.38
CA THR A 18 -5.84 16.63 -12.39
C THR A 18 -4.37 16.97 -12.10
N SER A 19 -3.58 17.29 -13.13
CA SER A 19 -2.18 17.67 -12.95
C SER A 19 -2.01 19.02 -12.25
N GLU A 20 -2.88 20.00 -12.52
CA GLU A 20 -2.89 21.27 -11.81
C GLU A 20 -3.27 21.10 -10.35
N LEU A 21 -4.27 20.26 -10.05
CA LEU A 21 -4.69 19.94 -8.69
C LEU A 21 -3.56 19.23 -7.92
N LEU A 22 -2.98 18.17 -8.50
CA LEU A 22 -1.86 17.45 -7.89
C LEU A 22 -0.67 18.37 -7.64
N SER A 23 -0.30 19.22 -8.61
CA SER A 23 0.77 20.20 -8.45
C SER A 23 0.55 21.12 -7.24
N ARG A 24 -0.70 21.53 -6.98
CA ARG A 24 -1.05 22.35 -5.81
C ARG A 24 -0.99 21.55 -4.51
N LEU A 25 -1.46 20.29 -4.51
CA LEU A 25 -1.42 19.39 -3.36
C LEU A 25 0.01 19.08 -2.93
N ILE A 26 0.91 18.81 -3.87
CA ILE A 26 2.34 18.55 -3.56
C ILE A 26 3.00 19.76 -2.88
N ARG A 27 2.59 20.98 -3.21
CA ARG A 27 3.14 22.21 -2.57
C ARG A 27 2.74 22.40 -1.11
N ILE A 28 1.76 21.65 -0.64
CA ILE A 28 1.41 21.60 0.78
C ILE A 28 2.21 20.45 1.39
N ASP A 29 3.22 20.79 2.19
CA ASP A 29 4.06 19.79 2.86
C ASP A 29 3.28 19.15 4.02
N THR A 30 2.95 17.88 3.87
CA THR A 30 2.29 17.04 4.86
C THR A 30 3.18 15.88 5.28
N SER A 31 4.48 16.13 5.38
CA SER A 31 5.42 15.11 5.86
C SER A 31 5.02 14.56 7.22
N ASN A 32 4.93 13.27 7.33
CA ASN A 32 4.57 12.55 8.52
C ASN A 32 5.71 11.57 8.92
N PRO A 33 6.31 11.67 10.11
CA PRO A 33 6.09 12.71 11.12
C PRO A 33 6.63 14.11 10.72
N PRO A 34 6.12 15.22 11.32
CA PRO A 34 5.16 15.28 12.42
C PRO A 34 3.69 15.22 12.00
N GLY A 35 3.36 15.34 10.71
CA GLY A 35 2.01 15.47 10.18
C GLY A 35 1.44 16.90 10.27
N SER A 36 0.70 17.32 9.25
CA SER A 36 0.03 18.65 9.20
C SER A 36 -1.07 18.64 8.13
N GLU A 37 -1.82 17.56 8.07
CA GLU A 37 -2.73 17.21 6.97
C GLU A 37 -3.93 18.13 6.87
N THR A 38 -4.35 18.79 7.97
CA THR A 38 -5.47 19.75 7.98
C THR A 38 -5.34 20.82 6.89
N ALA A 39 -4.11 21.20 6.51
CA ALA A 39 -3.89 22.16 5.43
C ALA A 39 -4.38 21.63 4.07
N VAL A 40 -4.25 20.33 3.81
CA VAL A 40 -4.79 19.67 2.60
C VAL A 40 -6.30 19.54 2.73
N ALA A 41 -6.82 19.11 3.89
CA ALA A 41 -8.27 19.01 4.12
C ALA A 41 -8.99 20.37 3.88
N GLU A 42 -8.43 21.49 4.40
CA GLU A 42 -8.95 22.84 4.19
C GLU A 42 -8.85 23.27 2.71
N PHE A 43 -7.75 22.92 2.06
CA PHE A 43 -7.56 23.20 0.65
C PHE A 43 -8.60 22.43 -0.20
N MET A 44 -8.86 21.16 0.09
CA MET A 44 -9.83 20.33 -0.63
C MET A 44 -11.27 20.80 -0.38
N ASP A 45 -11.63 21.19 0.85
CA ASP A 45 -12.93 21.81 1.12
C ASP A 45 -13.14 23.07 0.27
N GLY A 46 -12.13 23.94 0.21
CA GLY A 46 -12.17 25.14 -0.64
C GLY A 46 -12.35 24.80 -2.12
N TRP A 47 -11.58 23.84 -2.63
CA TRP A 47 -11.61 23.42 -4.03
C TRP A 47 -12.97 22.82 -4.43
N PHE A 48 -13.59 22.00 -3.58
CA PHE A 48 -14.93 21.45 -3.82
C PHE A 48 -16.03 22.52 -3.71
N ARG A 49 -15.90 23.48 -2.79
CA ARG A 49 -16.84 24.61 -2.65
C ARG A 49 -16.89 25.50 -3.91
N GLU A 50 -15.79 25.64 -4.64
CA GLU A 50 -15.79 26.34 -5.95
C GLU A 50 -16.75 25.69 -6.95
N ALA A 51 -17.01 24.38 -6.82
CA ALA A 51 -17.99 23.64 -7.61
C ALA A 51 -19.38 23.54 -6.96
N GLY A 52 -19.61 24.21 -5.82
CA GLY A 52 -20.85 24.13 -5.06
C GLY A 52 -21.04 22.83 -4.27
N LEU A 53 -19.97 22.06 -4.08
CA LEU A 53 -19.97 20.83 -3.30
C LEU A 53 -19.47 21.11 -1.88
N HIS A 54 -20.05 20.45 -0.88
CA HIS A 54 -19.77 20.71 0.52
C HIS A 54 -19.49 19.38 1.24
N GLY A 55 -18.32 19.30 1.87
CA GLY A 55 -17.90 18.18 2.72
C GLY A 55 -17.71 18.60 4.16
N GLU A 56 -17.11 17.70 4.93
CA GLU A 56 -16.76 17.92 6.33
C GLU A 56 -15.25 17.72 6.53
N ILE A 57 -14.63 18.63 7.30
CA ILE A 57 -13.27 18.46 7.80
C ILE A 57 -13.39 17.82 9.17
N VAL A 58 -12.87 16.61 9.35
CA VAL A 58 -13.06 15.76 10.52
C VAL A 58 -11.76 15.12 10.98
N GLY A 59 -11.64 14.85 12.29
CA GLY A 59 -10.47 14.18 12.87
C GLY A 59 -9.90 14.93 14.07
N GLU A 60 -9.02 14.24 14.77
CA GLU A 60 -8.23 14.73 15.92
C GLU A 60 -6.81 14.15 15.83
N PRO A 61 -5.78 14.89 16.24
CA PRO A 61 -5.81 16.29 16.72
C PRO A 61 -6.07 17.32 15.60
N ALA A 62 -6.18 18.59 15.98
CA ALA A 62 -6.65 19.66 15.09
C ALA A 62 -5.75 19.95 13.86
N ASP A 63 -4.51 19.54 13.87
CA ASP A 63 -3.54 19.62 12.77
C ASP A 63 -3.54 18.40 11.84
N ARG A 64 -4.25 17.32 12.22
CA ARG A 64 -4.29 16.03 11.52
C ARG A 64 -5.72 15.64 11.15
N ARG A 65 -6.39 16.49 10.38
CA ARG A 65 -7.77 16.26 9.98
C ARG A 65 -7.88 15.82 8.55
N SER A 66 -8.84 14.95 8.32
CA SER A 66 -9.23 14.43 7.02
C SER A 66 -10.37 15.25 6.43
N PHE A 67 -10.57 15.20 5.11
CA PHE A 67 -11.74 15.76 4.44
C PHE A 67 -12.60 14.67 3.83
N VAL A 68 -13.91 14.72 4.07
CA VAL A 68 -14.89 13.76 3.56
C VAL A 68 -16.04 14.49 2.88
N LEU A 69 -16.41 14.05 1.67
CA LEU A 69 -17.51 14.58 0.89
C LEU A 69 -18.36 13.44 0.34
N ARG A 70 -19.66 13.48 0.55
CA ARG A 70 -20.64 12.54 -0.01
C ARG A 70 -21.45 13.17 -1.13
N LEU A 71 -21.54 12.45 -2.24
CA LEU A 71 -22.38 12.77 -3.38
C LEU A 71 -23.47 11.70 -3.52
N ASP A 72 -24.73 12.08 -3.29
CA ASP A 72 -25.86 11.17 -3.45
C ASP A 72 -26.30 11.11 -4.92
N GLY A 73 -26.58 9.90 -5.39
CA GLY A 73 -27.12 9.63 -6.71
C GLY A 73 -28.62 9.91 -6.79
N GLN A 74 -29.19 9.66 -7.96
CA GLN A 74 -30.61 9.97 -8.25
C GLN A 74 -31.59 8.95 -7.67
N LEU A 75 -31.14 7.74 -7.33
CA LEU A 75 -31.95 6.64 -6.80
C LEU A 75 -31.21 5.98 -5.62
N PRO A 76 -31.94 5.33 -4.70
CA PRO A 76 -31.32 4.47 -3.70
C PRO A 76 -30.51 3.34 -4.35
N GLY A 77 -29.36 3.01 -3.76
CA GLY A 77 -28.47 1.95 -4.26
C GLY A 77 -27.29 1.74 -3.33
N SER A 78 -26.29 1.02 -3.80
CA SER A 78 -25.04 0.77 -3.09
C SER A 78 -24.18 2.02 -2.96
N SER A 79 -23.21 1.97 -2.07
CA SER A 79 -22.29 3.08 -1.79
C SER A 79 -20.85 2.71 -2.15
N LEU A 80 -20.17 3.62 -2.83
CA LEU A 80 -18.75 3.53 -3.15
C LEU A 80 -17.98 4.62 -2.43
N LEU A 81 -16.90 4.26 -1.74
CA LEU A 81 -15.91 5.17 -1.18
C LEU A 81 -14.68 5.19 -2.09
N LEU A 82 -14.29 6.36 -2.54
CA LEU A 82 -13.02 6.67 -3.17
C LEU A 82 -12.09 7.22 -2.10
N LEU A 83 -11.16 6.40 -1.63
CA LEU A 83 -10.28 6.67 -0.50
C LEU A 83 -8.87 6.99 -1.00
N ALA A 84 -8.18 7.91 -0.33
CA ALA A 84 -6.77 8.20 -0.51
C ALA A 84 -6.23 8.91 0.73
N HIS A 85 -4.94 8.74 1.08
CA HIS A 85 -4.34 9.50 2.16
C HIS A 85 -3.65 10.78 1.66
N GLU A 86 -3.50 11.77 2.54
CA GLU A 86 -2.97 13.09 2.23
C GLU A 86 -1.61 13.39 2.84
N ASP A 87 -1.16 12.55 3.79
CA ASP A 87 0.19 12.61 4.33
C ASP A 87 1.20 11.94 3.40
N VAL A 88 2.46 12.17 3.64
CA VAL A 88 3.57 11.64 2.85
C VAL A 88 4.78 11.41 3.75
N VAL A 89 5.62 10.41 3.42
CA VAL A 89 6.91 10.24 4.13
C VAL A 89 7.84 11.44 3.93
N PRO A 90 8.72 11.75 4.91
CA PRO A 90 9.67 12.84 4.80
C PRO A 90 10.58 12.72 3.57
N ALA A 91 11.00 13.87 3.04
CA ALA A 91 11.94 13.95 1.94
C ALA A 91 13.12 14.86 2.31
N ASN A 92 14.35 14.42 2.01
CA ASN A 92 15.53 15.27 2.14
C ASN A 92 15.78 16.00 0.81
N PRO A 93 15.58 17.33 0.72
CA PRO A 93 15.70 18.07 -0.53
C PRO A 93 17.07 17.99 -1.20
N GLU A 94 18.15 17.70 -0.45
CA GLU A 94 19.51 17.60 -0.99
C GLU A 94 19.70 16.37 -1.89
N ASP A 95 18.86 15.36 -1.76
CA ASP A 95 18.93 14.13 -2.53
C ASP A 95 18.11 14.19 -3.85
N TRP A 96 17.29 15.26 -4.03
CA TRP A 96 16.36 15.39 -5.14
C TRP A 96 16.88 16.28 -6.27
N GLN A 97 16.63 15.89 -7.52
CA GLN A 97 16.91 16.73 -8.71
C GLN A 97 15.96 17.94 -8.81
N VAL A 98 14.72 17.77 -8.33
CA VAL A 98 13.67 18.78 -8.26
C VAL A 98 13.22 18.90 -6.82
N PRO A 99 13.06 20.11 -6.23
CA PRO A 99 12.61 20.21 -4.84
C PRO A 99 11.34 19.41 -4.58
N PRO A 100 11.30 18.53 -3.55
CA PRO A 100 10.25 17.52 -3.35
C PRO A 100 8.84 18.11 -3.20
N PHE A 101 8.70 19.35 -2.74
CA PHE A 101 7.42 20.03 -2.57
C PHE A 101 7.22 21.18 -3.59
N SER A 102 7.86 21.09 -4.77
CA SER A 102 7.67 22.12 -5.81
C SER A 102 6.41 21.92 -6.64
N GLY A 103 5.90 20.69 -6.74
CA GLY A 103 4.79 20.33 -7.64
C GLY A 103 5.08 20.70 -9.09
N LEU A 104 6.33 20.57 -9.54
CA LEU A 104 6.74 20.96 -10.88
C LEU A 104 6.11 20.05 -11.94
N VAL A 105 5.40 20.65 -12.91
CA VAL A 105 4.95 19.93 -14.10
C VAL A 105 5.99 20.13 -15.19
N LYS A 106 6.66 19.05 -15.59
CA LYS A 106 7.76 19.07 -16.54
C LYS A 106 7.91 17.73 -17.27
N ASP A 107 8.21 17.79 -18.56
CA ASP A 107 8.49 16.62 -19.42
C ASP A 107 7.36 15.55 -19.40
N GLY A 108 6.08 16.00 -19.26
CA GLY A 108 4.91 15.13 -19.18
C GLY A 108 4.63 14.53 -17.81
N TYR A 109 5.38 14.92 -16.77
CA TYR A 109 5.24 14.44 -15.39
C TYR A 109 4.88 15.55 -14.43
N VAL A 110 4.17 15.19 -13.36
CA VAL A 110 4.07 15.97 -12.12
C VAL A 110 5.11 15.42 -11.15
N TRP A 111 6.04 16.25 -10.71
CA TRP A 111 7.15 15.87 -9.84
C TRP A 111 6.91 16.32 -8.40
N GLY A 112 7.23 15.44 -7.47
CA GLY A 112 7.30 15.75 -6.05
C GLY A 112 6.88 14.60 -5.16
N ARG A 113 7.16 14.72 -3.87
CA ARG A 113 6.77 13.77 -2.84
C ARG A 113 5.23 13.71 -2.76
N GLY A 114 4.67 12.49 -2.79
CA GLY A 114 3.24 12.24 -2.89
C GLY A 114 2.71 12.17 -4.34
N ALA A 115 3.59 12.23 -5.34
CA ALA A 115 3.15 12.14 -6.74
C ALA A 115 2.63 10.75 -7.13
N VAL A 116 3.08 9.68 -6.47
CA VAL A 116 2.58 8.31 -6.62
C VAL A 116 2.11 7.71 -5.30
N ASP A 117 2.48 8.31 -4.16
CA ASP A 117 2.17 7.85 -2.81
C ASP A 117 1.72 9.01 -1.92
N ILE A 118 0.37 9.37 -1.86
CA ILE A 118 -0.63 9.09 -2.90
C ILE A 118 -1.51 10.31 -3.21
N LYS A 119 -0.94 11.52 -3.17
CA LYS A 119 -1.68 12.75 -3.54
C LYS A 119 -2.20 12.72 -4.98
N ASN A 120 -1.65 11.86 -5.85
CA ASN A 120 -2.20 11.58 -7.18
C ASN A 120 -3.65 11.08 -7.08
N LEU A 121 -3.93 10.12 -6.17
CA LEU A 121 -5.30 9.63 -5.98
C LEU A 121 -6.18 10.65 -5.27
N VAL A 122 -5.64 11.44 -4.33
CA VAL A 122 -6.38 12.59 -3.77
C VAL A 122 -6.87 13.49 -4.89
N ALA A 123 -6.02 13.81 -5.88
CA ALA A 123 -6.39 14.63 -7.04
C ALA A 123 -7.34 13.88 -8.01
N ALA A 124 -7.01 12.65 -8.37
CA ALA A 124 -7.76 11.88 -9.37
C ALA A 124 -9.20 11.58 -8.91
N HIS A 125 -9.36 11.13 -7.66
CA HIS A 125 -10.68 10.87 -7.07
C HIS A 125 -11.51 12.16 -6.94
N ALA A 126 -10.87 13.28 -6.56
CA ALA A 126 -11.57 14.57 -6.46
C ALA A 126 -12.10 15.04 -7.81
N VAL A 127 -11.30 14.95 -8.87
CA VAL A 127 -11.73 15.31 -10.24
C VAL A 127 -12.85 14.38 -10.68
N ALA A 128 -12.77 13.08 -10.45
CA ALA A 128 -13.83 12.12 -10.76
C ALA A 128 -15.15 12.51 -10.08
N VAL A 129 -15.14 12.82 -8.78
CA VAL A 129 -16.35 13.21 -8.03
C VAL A 129 -16.92 14.54 -8.52
N ARG A 130 -16.09 15.55 -8.84
CA ARG A 130 -16.54 16.81 -9.46
C ARG A 130 -17.25 16.61 -10.79
N ARG A 131 -16.71 15.72 -11.63
CA ARG A 131 -17.29 15.36 -12.93
C ARG A 131 -18.61 14.63 -12.77
N LEU A 132 -18.70 13.66 -11.86
CA LEU A 132 -19.96 12.98 -11.52
C LEU A 132 -21.03 13.97 -11.05
N ALA A 133 -20.67 14.94 -10.19
CA ALA A 133 -21.57 15.98 -9.73
C ALA A 133 -22.02 16.90 -10.87
N ALA A 134 -21.10 17.35 -11.73
CA ALA A 134 -21.40 18.19 -12.88
C ALA A 134 -22.33 17.50 -13.91
N ALA A 135 -22.25 16.16 -14.02
CA ALA A 135 -23.17 15.35 -14.81
C ALA A 135 -24.53 15.13 -14.13
N GLY A 136 -24.75 15.65 -12.92
CA GLY A 136 -25.99 15.50 -12.15
C GLY A 136 -26.10 14.18 -11.40
N ALA A 137 -24.98 13.56 -11.05
CA ALA A 137 -24.88 12.29 -10.31
C ALA A 137 -25.76 11.16 -10.92
N PRO A 138 -25.53 10.75 -12.17
CA PRO A 138 -26.42 9.86 -12.94
C PRO A 138 -26.21 8.39 -12.55
N PHE A 139 -26.31 8.08 -11.24
CA PHE A 139 -26.13 6.74 -10.67
C PHE A 139 -27.11 6.49 -9.52
N ALA A 140 -27.23 5.25 -9.07
CA ALA A 140 -27.97 4.87 -7.87
C ALA A 140 -27.03 4.78 -6.65
N GLY A 141 -27.55 5.09 -5.45
CA GLY A 141 -26.76 5.04 -4.23
C GLY A 141 -25.92 6.29 -4.00
N SER A 142 -24.66 6.13 -3.62
CA SER A 142 -23.79 7.27 -3.31
C SER A 142 -22.33 7.01 -3.63
N VAL A 143 -21.60 8.09 -3.93
CA VAL A 143 -20.14 8.12 -4.00
C VAL A 143 -19.63 9.02 -2.88
N THR A 144 -18.76 8.49 -2.02
CA THR A 144 -18.06 9.26 -0.99
C THR A 144 -16.60 9.43 -1.43
N TYR A 145 -16.10 10.64 -1.34
CA TYR A 145 -14.68 10.98 -1.45
C TYR A 145 -14.13 11.19 -0.05
N ALA A 146 -12.99 10.57 0.27
CA ALA A 146 -12.27 10.85 1.50
C ALA A 146 -10.77 10.95 1.20
N CYS A 147 -10.15 12.05 1.65
CA CYS A 147 -8.72 12.14 1.81
C CYS A 147 -8.39 12.11 3.32
N THR A 148 -7.62 11.11 3.72
CA THR A 148 -7.38 10.76 5.12
C THR A 148 -6.00 11.17 5.56
N ALA A 149 -5.87 11.52 6.85
CA ALA A 149 -4.58 11.82 7.47
C ALA A 149 -3.92 10.54 7.99
N ASP A 150 -2.60 10.60 8.28
CA ASP A 150 -1.89 9.69 9.17
C ASP A 150 -1.73 8.23 8.67
N GLU A 151 -1.85 7.96 7.38
CA GLU A 151 -1.68 6.61 6.86
C GLU A 151 -0.25 6.09 7.12
N GLU A 152 0.74 6.89 6.81
CA GLU A 152 2.18 6.58 6.87
C GLU A 152 2.70 6.23 8.29
N GLU A 153 1.93 6.59 9.33
CA GLU A 153 2.22 6.28 10.75
C GLU A 153 1.11 5.42 11.40
N GLY A 154 0.25 4.78 10.59
CA GLY A 154 -0.74 3.78 11.04
C GLY A 154 -2.12 4.30 11.32
N SER A 155 -2.53 5.43 10.74
CA SER A 155 -3.90 5.95 10.63
C SER A 155 -4.61 6.25 11.96
N VAL A 156 -3.86 6.43 13.06
CA VAL A 156 -4.44 6.68 14.39
C VAL A 156 -5.25 7.98 14.41
N GLY A 157 -4.84 8.98 13.64
CA GLY A 157 -5.56 10.23 13.40
C GLY A 157 -6.39 10.25 12.12
N GLY A 158 -6.28 9.24 11.26
CA GLY A 158 -6.86 9.15 9.93
C GLY A 158 -7.99 8.13 9.79
N ALA A 159 -7.85 7.21 8.83
CA ALA A 159 -8.91 6.26 8.50
C ALA A 159 -9.34 5.39 9.69
N ARG A 160 -8.40 4.94 10.51
CA ARG A 160 -8.72 4.20 11.74
C ARG A 160 -9.63 5.01 12.65
N TRP A 161 -9.26 6.27 12.93
CA TRP A 161 -10.08 7.15 13.76
C TRP A 161 -11.47 7.37 13.16
N LEU A 162 -11.53 7.57 11.84
CA LEU A 162 -12.78 7.81 11.12
C LEU A 162 -13.75 6.62 11.19
N VAL A 163 -13.28 5.40 10.95
CA VAL A 163 -14.15 4.21 11.02
C VAL A 163 -14.66 3.94 12.43
N GLU A 164 -13.89 4.31 13.47
CA GLU A 164 -14.27 4.15 14.87
C GLU A 164 -15.22 5.26 15.35
N HIS A 165 -15.05 6.52 14.95
CA HIS A 165 -15.73 7.68 15.52
C HIS A 165 -16.77 8.32 14.59
N ARG A 166 -16.64 8.12 13.24
CA ARG A 166 -17.55 8.69 12.24
C ARG A 166 -18.08 7.61 11.27
N PRO A 167 -18.65 6.51 11.80
CA PRO A 167 -19.26 5.48 10.96
C PRO A 167 -20.41 6.03 10.10
N ASP A 168 -21.02 7.16 10.48
CA ASP A 168 -22.03 7.88 9.70
C ASP A 168 -21.50 8.39 8.36
N LEU A 169 -20.22 8.74 8.28
CA LEU A 169 -19.54 9.18 7.06
C LEU A 169 -18.87 8.04 6.28
N MET A 170 -18.33 7.04 7.00
CA MET A 170 -17.39 6.08 6.43
C MET A 170 -17.99 4.72 6.06
N ARG A 171 -19.18 4.36 6.64
CA ARG A 171 -19.81 3.08 6.29
C ARG A 171 -20.26 3.07 4.83
N CYS A 172 -19.79 2.08 4.08
CA CYS A 172 -20.07 1.90 2.67
C CYS A 172 -20.09 0.42 2.29
N ASP A 173 -20.53 0.11 1.07
CA ASP A 173 -20.53 -1.26 0.53
C ASP A 173 -19.20 -1.57 -0.14
N TYR A 174 -18.62 -0.58 -0.83
CA TYR A 174 -17.41 -0.72 -1.64
C TYR A 174 -16.39 0.38 -1.33
N VAL A 175 -15.10 0.04 -1.38
CA VAL A 175 -13.96 0.96 -1.26
C VAL A 175 -12.99 0.72 -2.41
N ILE A 176 -12.52 1.79 -3.04
CA ILE A 176 -11.34 1.80 -3.89
C ILE A 176 -10.30 2.68 -3.20
N ASN A 177 -9.11 2.12 -2.99
CA ASN A 177 -8.00 2.77 -2.34
C ASN A 177 -6.71 2.60 -3.15
N GLU A 178 -5.60 3.07 -2.60
CA GLU A 178 -4.24 2.96 -3.12
C GLU A 178 -3.75 1.52 -3.30
N GLY A 179 -2.61 1.38 -3.97
CA GLY A 179 -2.01 0.09 -4.30
C GLY A 179 -2.63 -0.52 -5.56
N GLY A 180 -2.13 -1.65 -6.01
CA GLY A 180 -2.61 -2.33 -7.20
C GLY A 180 -2.74 -1.45 -8.46
N GLY A 181 -3.45 -1.93 -9.47
CA GLY A 181 -3.67 -1.17 -10.71
C GLY A 181 -2.44 -1.02 -11.62
N HIS A 182 -1.28 -1.48 -11.17
CA HIS A 182 -0.10 -1.58 -12.01
C HIS A 182 -0.25 -2.78 -12.95
N PHE A 183 0.36 -2.68 -14.13
CA PHE A 183 0.35 -3.80 -15.07
C PHE A 183 1.74 -4.36 -15.30
N LEU A 184 1.76 -5.65 -15.58
CA LEU A 184 2.90 -6.41 -16.10
C LEU A 184 2.65 -6.73 -17.57
N GLU A 185 3.66 -6.54 -18.42
CA GLU A 185 3.58 -7.01 -19.80
C GLU A 185 3.84 -8.52 -19.83
N HIS A 186 2.84 -9.30 -20.23
CA HIS A 186 2.95 -10.74 -20.29
C HIS A 186 2.24 -11.31 -21.53
N ALA A 187 2.88 -12.25 -22.23
CA ALA A 187 2.32 -12.96 -23.39
C ALA A 187 1.73 -12.05 -24.50
N GLY A 188 2.21 -10.79 -24.60
CA GLY A 188 1.73 -9.80 -25.57
C GLY A 188 0.47 -9.05 -25.17
N GLY A 189 0.00 -9.22 -23.93
CA GLY A 189 -1.05 -8.46 -23.26
C GLY A 189 -0.55 -7.78 -21.99
N ARG A 190 -1.49 -7.28 -21.20
CA ARG A 190 -1.24 -6.63 -19.91
C ARG A 190 -2.01 -7.33 -18.81
N VAL A 191 -1.33 -7.73 -17.76
CA VAL A 191 -1.94 -8.27 -16.54
C VAL A 191 -1.90 -7.18 -15.48
N TYR A 192 -3.07 -6.68 -15.12
CA TYR A 192 -3.24 -5.68 -14.06
C TYR A 192 -3.45 -6.37 -12.72
N LEU A 193 -2.76 -5.89 -11.69
CA LEU A 193 -2.87 -6.42 -10.33
C LEU A 193 -4.00 -5.70 -9.59
N LEU A 194 -5.00 -6.46 -9.11
CA LEU A 194 -6.01 -5.97 -8.19
C LEU A 194 -5.73 -6.56 -6.81
N GLU A 195 -5.50 -5.72 -5.82
CA GLU A 195 -5.22 -6.18 -4.48
C GLU A 195 -6.52 -6.26 -3.66
N SER A 196 -7.01 -7.48 -3.46
CA SER A 196 -8.23 -7.73 -2.68
C SER A 196 -7.99 -7.86 -1.18
N GLY A 197 -6.74 -7.92 -0.77
CA GLY A 197 -6.30 -8.05 0.60
C GLY A 197 -4.89 -7.53 0.78
N GLU A 198 -4.41 -7.61 2.01
CA GLU A 198 -3.06 -7.15 2.37
C GLU A 198 -2.47 -7.95 3.51
N LYS A 199 -1.15 -7.97 3.58
CA LYS A 199 -0.43 -8.52 4.73
C LYS A 199 -0.57 -7.60 5.93
N GLY A 200 -0.61 -8.20 7.11
CA GLY A 200 -0.47 -7.47 8.36
C GLY A 200 0.98 -7.27 8.76
N THR A 201 1.17 -6.54 9.85
CA THR A 201 2.46 -6.35 10.49
C THR A 201 2.48 -6.99 11.88
N ALA A 202 3.59 -7.64 12.23
CA ALA A 202 3.84 -8.16 13.57
C ALA A 202 5.29 -7.80 13.94
N GLN A 203 5.53 -6.49 14.07
CA GLN A 203 6.86 -5.96 14.37
C GLN A 203 7.27 -6.26 15.80
N PHE A 204 8.47 -6.76 15.98
CA PHE A 204 8.97 -7.14 17.30
C PHE A 204 10.43 -6.72 17.50
N ARG A 205 10.83 -6.72 18.79
CA ARG A 205 12.20 -6.53 19.22
C ARG A 205 12.65 -7.77 19.98
N LEU A 206 13.84 -8.26 19.66
CA LEU A 206 14.54 -9.24 20.47
C LEU A 206 15.59 -8.52 21.34
N VAL A 207 15.48 -8.70 22.65
CA VAL A 207 16.43 -8.16 23.62
C VAL A 207 17.37 -9.28 24.01
N VAL A 208 18.60 -9.23 23.52
CA VAL A 208 19.62 -10.25 23.75
C VAL A 208 20.50 -9.84 24.94
N HIS A 209 20.57 -10.68 25.96
CA HIS A 209 21.31 -10.42 27.19
C HIS A 209 22.72 -11.01 27.15
N GLY A 210 23.66 -10.32 27.76
CA GLY A 210 25.05 -10.74 27.87
C GLY A 210 25.74 -10.29 29.17
N GLU A 211 27.03 -10.54 29.25
CA GLU A 211 27.85 -10.19 30.39
C GLU A 211 28.78 -9.01 30.09
N ALA A 212 28.87 -8.06 31.01
CA ALA A 212 29.85 -6.97 30.90
C ALA A 212 31.28 -7.49 31.08
N GLY A 213 32.23 -6.91 30.36
CA GLY A 213 33.62 -7.27 30.48
C GLY A 213 34.54 -6.35 29.69
N HIS A 214 35.85 -6.45 29.99
CA HIS A 214 36.83 -5.72 29.21
C HIS A 214 37.19 -6.51 27.95
N ALA A 215 37.07 -5.86 26.78
CA ALA A 215 37.21 -6.53 25.47
C ALA A 215 38.59 -7.13 25.18
N SER A 216 39.64 -6.75 25.96
CA SER A 216 40.93 -7.38 25.86
C SER A 216 40.97 -8.81 26.41
N VAL A 217 39.95 -9.20 27.17
CA VAL A 217 39.78 -10.57 27.70
C VAL A 217 38.60 -11.21 26.96
N PRO A 218 38.84 -12.12 25.98
CA PRO A 218 37.74 -12.69 25.18
C PRO A 218 36.70 -13.40 26.05
N LEU A 219 35.44 -13.01 25.94
CA LEU A 219 34.34 -13.76 26.55
C LEU A 219 34.05 -15.00 25.69
N ARG A 220 34.14 -16.17 26.28
CA ARG A 220 33.77 -17.42 25.61
C ARG A 220 32.26 -17.68 25.62
N ARG A 221 31.55 -17.06 26.56
CA ARG A 221 30.08 -17.09 26.74
C ARG A 221 29.63 -15.71 27.16
N GLY A 222 28.31 -15.44 26.99
CA GLY A 222 27.72 -14.17 27.43
C GLY A 222 28.08 -12.96 26.58
N ASN A 223 28.61 -13.14 25.35
CA ASN A 223 28.81 -12.04 24.43
C ASN A 223 27.51 -11.74 23.66
N ALA A 224 26.78 -10.71 24.10
CA ALA A 224 25.49 -10.32 23.50
C ALA A 224 25.60 -9.95 22.03
N VAL A 225 26.71 -9.36 21.58
CA VAL A 225 26.90 -8.99 20.15
C VAL A 225 27.04 -10.24 19.29
N LEU A 226 27.83 -11.24 19.74
CA LEU A 226 27.97 -12.48 18.99
C LEU A 226 26.64 -13.27 18.94
N ALA A 227 25.93 -13.31 20.07
CA ALA A 227 24.62 -13.96 20.13
C ALA A 227 23.59 -13.26 19.20
N ALA A 228 23.57 -11.93 19.19
CA ALA A 228 22.71 -11.16 18.30
C ALA A 228 23.02 -11.43 16.81
N ALA A 229 24.30 -11.56 16.44
CA ALA A 229 24.68 -11.92 15.07
C ALA A 229 24.18 -13.32 14.68
N HIS A 230 24.28 -14.31 15.57
CA HIS A 230 23.71 -15.65 15.33
C HIS A 230 22.19 -15.63 15.25
N ILE A 231 21.50 -14.78 16.04
CA ILE A 231 20.04 -14.61 15.97
C ILE A 231 19.64 -14.03 14.62
N VAL A 232 20.33 -12.98 14.14
CA VAL A 232 20.06 -12.39 12.82
C VAL A 232 20.22 -13.44 11.72
N GLU A 233 21.33 -14.20 11.72
CA GLU A 233 21.56 -15.28 10.76
C GLU A 233 20.46 -16.34 10.83
N ALA A 234 20.09 -16.76 12.05
CA ALA A 234 19.05 -17.77 12.26
C ALA A 234 17.67 -17.32 11.74
N LEU A 235 17.27 -16.06 11.99
CA LEU A 235 16.00 -15.53 11.51
C LEU A 235 15.95 -15.44 9.97
N VAL A 236 17.03 -14.94 9.36
CA VAL A 236 17.08 -14.76 7.89
C VAL A 236 17.17 -16.08 7.13
N THR A 237 17.77 -17.11 7.75
CA THR A 237 17.91 -18.44 7.13
C THR A 237 16.82 -19.43 7.54
N HIS A 238 15.92 -19.03 8.44
CA HIS A 238 14.83 -19.89 8.89
C HIS A 238 13.84 -20.16 7.76
N GLU A 239 13.53 -21.43 7.54
CA GLU A 239 12.55 -21.85 6.55
C GLU A 239 11.13 -21.70 7.10
N LEU A 240 10.54 -20.53 6.87
CA LEU A 240 9.15 -20.24 7.25
C LEU A 240 8.15 -21.14 6.51
N PRO A 241 6.99 -21.46 7.09
CA PRO A 241 5.94 -22.21 6.39
C PRO A 241 5.49 -21.52 5.10
N VAL A 242 5.29 -22.31 4.04
CA VAL A 242 4.70 -21.82 2.79
C VAL A 242 3.19 -21.99 2.85
N VAL A 243 2.48 -20.89 2.65
CA VAL A 243 1.01 -20.83 2.53
C VAL A 243 0.67 -20.35 1.13
N ILE A 244 -0.16 -21.09 0.43
CA ILE A 244 -0.62 -20.73 -0.92
C ILE A 244 -2.12 -20.50 -0.85
N ASP A 245 -2.53 -19.26 -1.07
CA ASP A 245 -3.93 -18.87 -1.13
C ASP A 245 -4.44 -18.74 -2.57
N GLY A 246 -5.71 -18.32 -2.72
CA GLY A 246 -6.33 -18.16 -4.03
C GLY A 246 -5.67 -17.08 -4.88
N SER A 247 -5.16 -16.00 -4.26
CA SER A 247 -4.56 -14.87 -4.97
C SER A 247 -3.17 -15.22 -5.51
N SER A 248 -2.31 -15.80 -4.67
CA SER A 248 -0.98 -16.26 -5.09
C SER A 248 -1.06 -17.37 -6.15
N ALA A 249 -2.05 -18.27 -6.05
CA ALA A 249 -2.30 -19.30 -7.04
C ALA A 249 -2.76 -18.73 -8.39
N GLU A 250 -3.57 -17.66 -8.40
CA GLU A 250 -4.04 -16.99 -9.62
C GLU A 250 -2.89 -16.25 -10.33
N LEU A 251 -2.04 -15.53 -9.58
CA LEU A 251 -0.86 -14.87 -10.14
C LEU A 251 0.09 -15.87 -10.82
N VAL A 252 0.37 -17.00 -10.15
CA VAL A 252 1.20 -18.06 -10.72
C VAL A 252 0.57 -18.63 -11.98
N GLU A 253 -0.76 -18.81 -12.02
CA GLU A 253 -1.44 -19.31 -13.20
C GLU A 253 -1.33 -18.37 -14.40
N LEU A 254 -1.39 -17.07 -14.16
CA LEU A 254 -1.37 -16.04 -15.22
C LEU A 254 0.05 -15.68 -15.68
N LEU A 255 1.03 -15.66 -14.77
CA LEU A 255 2.34 -15.07 -15.05
C LEU A 255 3.46 -16.10 -15.26
N VAL A 256 3.24 -17.39 -14.93
CA VAL A 256 4.26 -18.43 -15.09
C VAL A 256 3.94 -19.31 -16.30
N ASP A 257 4.69 -19.17 -17.39
CA ASP A 257 4.44 -19.91 -18.65
C ASP A 257 4.73 -21.41 -18.56
N ASP A 258 5.77 -21.82 -17.80
CA ASP A 258 6.20 -23.22 -17.68
C ASP A 258 5.18 -24.03 -16.84
N PRO A 259 4.41 -24.97 -17.42
CA PRO A 259 3.40 -25.71 -16.70
C PRO A 259 3.97 -26.57 -15.56
N GLY A 260 5.21 -27.06 -15.70
CA GLY A 260 5.86 -27.86 -14.67
C GLY A 260 6.28 -27.02 -13.46
N LEU A 261 6.81 -25.82 -13.73
CA LEU A 261 7.14 -24.85 -12.69
C LEU A 261 5.89 -24.32 -11.99
N ARG A 262 4.86 -23.97 -12.76
CA ARG A 262 3.55 -23.54 -12.27
C ARG A 262 2.91 -24.56 -11.31
N ALA A 263 2.91 -25.83 -11.69
CA ALA A 263 2.38 -26.90 -10.82
C ALA A 263 3.13 -27.02 -9.50
N ARG A 264 4.47 -26.86 -9.52
CA ARG A 264 5.31 -26.90 -8.32
C ARG A 264 5.12 -25.67 -7.44
N LEU A 265 4.97 -24.48 -8.02
CA LEU A 265 4.70 -23.23 -7.30
C LEU A 265 3.35 -23.25 -6.57
N ARG A 266 2.41 -24.08 -7.01
CA ARG A 266 1.08 -24.23 -6.39
C ARG A 266 1.02 -25.38 -5.38
N GLU A 267 2.12 -26.05 -5.11
CA GLU A 267 2.23 -27.14 -4.12
C GLU A 267 3.14 -26.70 -2.96
N PRO A 268 2.62 -26.49 -1.73
CA PRO A 268 3.40 -25.96 -0.62
C PRO A 268 4.75 -26.68 -0.38
N ALA A 269 4.75 -28.01 -0.49
CA ALA A 269 5.97 -28.82 -0.28
C ALA A 269 7.03 -28.63 -1.37
N ALA A 270 6.66 -28.17 -2.56
CA ALA A 270 7.57 -27.96 -3.69
C ALA A 270 7.86 -26.47 -3.99
N ALA A 271 7.05 -25.56 -3.43
CA ALA A 271 7.02 -24.16 -3.81
C ALA A 271 8.38 -23.46 -3.55
N ARG A 272 9.03 -23.72 -2.43
CA ARG A 272 10.35 -23.11 -2.11
C ARG A 272 11.40 -23.45 -3.17
N GLY A 273 11.52 -24.72 -3.56
CA GLY A 273 12.42 -25.12 -4.63
C GLY A 273 12.02 -24.58 -6.00
N ALA A 274 10.71 -24.42 -6.22
CA ALA A 274 10.19 -23.84 -7.44
C ALA A 274 10.44 -22.32 -7.51
N LEU A 275 10.35 -21.59 -6.39
CA LEU A 275 10.72 -20.17 -6.29
C LEU A 275 12.20 -19.96 -6.61
N ALA A 276 13.08 -20.81 -6.09
CA ALA A 276 14.51 -20.75 -6.44
C ALA A 276 14.76 -21.00 -7.95
N ASP A 277 14.03 -21.93 -8.56
CA ASP A 277 14.10 -22.16 -10.00
C ASP A 277 13.51 -20.99 -10.82
N LEU A 278 12.46 -20.34 -10.31
CA LEU A 278 11.89 -19.13 -10.90
C LEU A 278 12.88 -17.98 -10.81
N ALA A 279 13.45 -17.71 -9.64
CA ALA A 279 14.43 -16.64 -9.41
C ALA A 279 15.69 -16.77 -10.31
N ALA A 280 16.08 -18.00 -10.63
CA ALA A 280 17.18 -18.23 -11.57
C ALA A 280 16.84 -17.88 -13.04
N ARG A 281 15.57 -17.74 -13.40
CA ARG A 281 15.09 -17.45 -14.77
C ARG A 281 14.52 -16.06 -14.90
N ASP A 282 13.76 -15.63 -13.90
CA ASP A 282 13.03 -14.38 -13.81
C ASP A 282 13.02 -13.92 -12.33
N PRO A 283 14.09 -13.21 -11.91
CA PRO A 283 14.22 -12.76 -10.53
C PRO A 283 13.11 -11.76 -10.14
N ASP A 284 12.69 -10.88 -11.05
CA ASP A 284 11.70 -9.85 -10.76
C ASP A 284 10.32 -10.47 -10.47
N LEU A 285 9.92 -11.47 -11.26
CA LEU A 285 8.70 -12.23 -11.01
C LEU A 285 8.78 -13.07 -9.72
N ALA A 286 9.94 -13.63 -9.40
CA ALA A 286 10.15 -14.34 -8.15
C ALA A 286 10.03 -13.41 -6.94
N ASP A 287 10.65 -12.23 -6.99
CA ASP A 287 10.60 -11.21 -5.93
C ASP A 287 9.16 -10.70 -5.70
N MET A 288 8.33 -10.70 -6.73
CA MET A 288 6.91 -10.34 -6.61
C MET A 288 6.06 -11.45 -5.98
N ILE A 289 6.33 -12.73 -6.31
CA ILE A 289 5.52 -13.87 -5.85
C ILE A 289 5.93 -14.34 -4.45
N GLU A 290 7.23 -14.41 -4.15
CA GLU A 290 7.75 -14.97 -2.90
C GLU A 290 7.14 -14.34 -1.64
N PRO A 291 6.98 -13.00 -1.53
CA PRO A 291 6.37 -12.37 -0.37
C PRO A 291 4.92 -12.78 -0.10
N LEU A 292 4.22 -13.30 -1.11
CA LEU A 292 2.82 -13.74 -0.98
C LEU A 292 2.70 -15.16 -0.37
N TYR A 293 3.81 -15.87 -0.18
CA TYR A 293 3.80 -17.27 0.23
C TYR A 293 4.02 -17.50 1.72
N GLY A 294 4.15 -16.47 2.53
CA GLY A 294 4.35 -16.66 3.96
C GLY A 294 4.69 -15.41 4.75
N PHE A 295 5.21 -15.62 5.94
CA PHE A 295 5.76 -14.56 6.75
C PHE A 295 7.07 -14.04 6.14
N ALA A 296 7.47 -12.83 6.57
CA ALA A 296 8.79 -12.31 6.26
C ALA A 296 9.44 -11.80 7.54
N PHE A 297 10.67 -12.24 7.85
CA PHE A 297 11.47 -11.71 8.93
C PHE A 297 12.59 -10.84 8.38
N SER A 298 12.49 -9.54 8.60
CA SER A 298 13.45 -8.54 8.13
C SER A 298 14.09 -7.82 9.33
N PRO A 299 15.24 -8.27 9.86
CA PRO A 299 15.98 -7.53 10.87
C PRO A 299 16.44 -6.19 10.29
N THR A 300 16.01 -5.07 10.90
CA THR A 300 16.25 -3.72 10.35
C THR A 300 17.12 -2.86 11.24
N ILE A 301 17.07 -3.04 12.57
CA ILE A 301 17.81 -2.20 13.52
C ILE A 301 18.56 -3.07 14.50
N VAL A 302 19.86 -2.76 14.70
CA VAL A 302 20.70 -3.36 15.75
C VAL A 302 21.23 -2.23 16.64
N ARG A 303 20.97 -2.32 17.94
CA ARG A 303 21.47 -1.36 18.93
C ARG A 303 22.11 -2.09 20.09
N SER A 304 23.26 -1.61 20.58
CA SER A 304 23.89 -2.10 21.79
C SER A 304 23.92 -1.02 22.87
N ASN A 305 23.94 -1.42 24.12
CA ASN A 305 24.12 -0.51 25.25
C ASN A 305 25.60 -0.27 25.61
N SER A 306 26.54 -0.69 24.78
CA SER A 306 27.96 -0.38 25.00
C SER A 306 28.24 1.11 24.85
N VAL A 307 28.99 1.65 25.79
CA VAL A 307 29.39 3.07 25.82
C VAL A 307 30.83 3.30 25.33
N ALA A 308 31.60 2.23 25.13
CA ALA A 308 32.98 2.30 24.67
C ALA A 308 33.39 1.03 23.94
N VAL A 309 34.31 1.14 22.95
CA VAL A 309 34.77 0.03 22.10
C VAL A 309 35.42 -1.10 22.91
N ASN A 310 36.01 -0.80 24.06
CA ASN A 310 36.70 -1.76 24.94
C ASN A 310 35.80 -2.37 26.02
N VAL A 311 34.46 -2.24 25.92
CA VAL A 311 33.49 -2.76 26.89
C VAL A 311 32.51 -3.69 26.18
N PHE A 312 32.34 -4.92 26.65
CA PHE A 312 31.30 -5.82 26.20
C PHE A 312 29.92 -5.30 26.66
N PRO A 313 28.92 -5.18 25.76
CA PRO A 313 27.57 -4.81 26.16
C PRO A 313 26.89 -5.91 26.94
N THR A 314 26.04 -5.52 27.89
CA THR A 314 25.14 -6.45 28.61
C THR A 314 23.82 -6.66 27.88
N ARG A 315 23.54 -5.84 26.83
CA ARG A 315 22.28 -5.89 26.07
C ARG A 315 22.51 -5.48 24.62
N VAL A 316 21.91 -6.24 23.69
CA VAL A 316 21.75 -5.87 22.29
C VAL A 316 20.28 -5.99 21.93
N GLU A 317 19.73 -4.97 21.28
CA GLU A 317 18.38 -4.93 20.77
C GLU A 317 18.39 -5.12 19.26
N LEU A 318 17.55 -6.04 18.78
CA LEU A 318 17.30 -6.31 17.36
C LEU A 318 15.85 -6.00 17.07
N SER A 319 15.56 -4.99 16.24
CA SER A 319 14.21 -4.79 15.75
C SER A 319 14.02 -5.50 14.42
N VAL A 320 12.87 -6.17 14.29
CA VAL A 320 12.53 -7.00 13.15
C VAL A 320 11.18 -6.52 12.61
N ASP A 321 11.14 -6.14 11.34
CA ASP A 321 9.88 -6.01 10.60
C ASP A 321 9.42 -7.42 10.24
N CYS A 322 8.22 -7.77 10.64
CA CYS A 322 7.59 -9.03 10.28
C CYS A 322 6.28 -8.74 9.56
N ARG A 323 6.11 -9.33 8.37
CA ARG A 323 4.87 -9.27 7.61
C ARG A 323 4.17 -10.62 7.68
N ILE A 324 2.87 -10.60 7.99
CA ILE A 324 2.04 -11.79 8.19
C ILE A 324 0.89 -11.83 7.19
N LEU A 325 0.51 -13.03 6.76
CA LEU A 325 -0.64 -13.22 5.89
C LEU A 325 -1.97 -12.99 6.62
N ALA A 326 -3.04 -12.76 5.88
CA ALA A 326 -4.39 -12.69 6.42
C ALA A 326 -4.76 -13.97 7.19
N GLY A 327 -5.34 -13.79 8.38
CA GLY A 327 -5.76 -14.90 9.25
C GLY A 327 -4.67 -15.49 10.15
N HIS A 328 -3.44 -14.95 10.10
CA HIS A 328 -2.36 -15.30 11.00
C HIS A 328 -2.20 -14.27 12.12
N ASP A 329 -1.58 -14.67 13.25
CA ASP A 329 -1.48 -13.86 14.45
C ASP A 329 -0.07 -13.82 15.07
N ALA A 330 0.06 -13.06 16.16
CA ALA A 330 1.31 -12.89 16.88
C ALA A 330 1.84 -14.18 17.54
N ASP A 331 0.95 -15.08 17.95
CA ASP A 331 1.33 -16.33 18.61
C ASP A 331 2.03 -17.26 17.61
N GLU A 332 1.55 -17.29 16.37
CA GLU A 332 2.18 -18.05 15.27
C GLU A 332 3.56 -17.47 14.92
N VAL A 333 3.68 -16.13 14.86
CA VAL A 333 4.98 -15.48 14.65
C VAL A 333 5.96 -15.80 15.78
N GLU A 334 5.52 -15.73 17.04
CA GLU A 334 6.37 -16.08 18.18
C GLU A 334 6.81 -17.55 18.11
N ALA A 335 5.94 -18.46 17.70
CA ALA A 335 6.30 -19.87 17.53
C ALA A 335 7.40 -20.05 16.47
N GLU A 336 7.32 -19.36 15.34
CA GLU A 336 8.35 -19.39 14.28
C GLU A 336 9.67 -18.74 14.74
N VAL A 337 9.62 -17.63 15.49
CA VAL A 337 10.82 -17.02 16.09
C VAL A 337 11.49 -18.01 17.05
N ARG A 338 10.72 -18.66 17.91
CA ARG A 338 11.25 -19.66 18.84
C ARG A 338 11.83 -20.88 18.10
N ALA A 339 11.21 -21.32 17.02
CA ALA A 339 11.72 -22.39 16.18
C ALA A 339 13.06 -22.01 15.51
N ALA A 340 13.15 -20.81 14.96
CA ALA A 340 14.37 -20.28 14.35
C ALA A 340 15.53 -20.19 15.33
N LEU A 341 15.25 -19.87 16.59
CA LEU A 341 16.28 -19.65 17.62
C LEU A 341 16.63 -20.90 18.45
N VAL A 342 16.14 -22.07 18.07
CA VAL A 342 16.52 -23.32 18.70
C VAL A 342 18.04 -23.53 18.61
N GLY A 343 18.70 -23.74 19.78
CA GLY A 343 20.14 -23.94 19.85
C GLY A 343 20.99 -22.67 20.03
N ILE A 344 20.41 -21.51 20.06
CA ILE A 344 21.07 -20.25 20.42
C ILE A 344 21.27 -20.24 21.94
N ASP A 345 22.54 -20.37 22.38
CA ASP A 345 22.92 -20.39 23.82
C ASP A 345 23.12 -18.95 24.35
N ALA A 346 22.02 -18.19 24.40
CA ALA A 346 21.97 -16.85 24.99
C ALA A 346 20.57 -16.54 25.51
N PRO A 347 20.43 -15.87 26.67
CA PRO A 347 19.11 -15.37 27.11
C PRO A 347 18.61 -14.28 26.19
N TRP A 348 17.34 -14.35 25.81
CA TRP A 348 16.66 -13.30 25.04
C TRP A 348 15.20 -13.19 25.44
N ASP A 349 14.65 -12.00 25.27
CA ASP A 349 13.23 -11.69 25.43
C ASP A 349 12.67 -11.17 24.11
N LEU A 350 11.38 -11.45 23.83
CA LEU A 350 10.63 -10.89 22.71
C LEU A 350 9.69 -9.82 23.23
N GLU A 351 9.76 -8.63 22.63
CA GLU A 351 8.89 -7.49 22.92
C GLU A 351 8.16 -7.10 21.61
N TRP A 352 6.83 -7.03 21.63
CA TRP A 352 6.07 -6.54 20.49
C TRP A 352 6.19 -5.02 20.37
N ILE A 353 6.48 -4.53 19.17
CA ILE A 353 6.47 -3.11 18.82
C ILE A 353 5.07 -2.72 18.37
N GLY A 354 4.47 -3.55 17.51
CA GLY A 354 3.11 -3.38 17.01
C GLY A 354 2.64 -4.64 16.29
N VAL A 355 1.35 -4.93 16.42
CA VAL A 355 0.70 -6.02 15.69
C VAL A 355 -0.59 -5.51 15.09
N ILE A 356 -0.71 -5.63 13.76
CA ILE A 356 -1.91 -5.34 12.99
C ILE A 356 -2.13 -6.54 12.07
N GLY A 357 -3.28 -7.22 12.22
CA GLY A 357 -3.59 -8.40 11.41
C GLY A 357 -3.76 -8.06 9.92
N GLY A 358 -3.30 -8.92 9.05
CA GLY A 358 -3.65 -8.88 7.64
C GLY A 358 -5.10 -9.29 7.41
N ASN A 359 -5.74 -8.72 6.42
CA ASN A 359 -7.11 -9.05 6.06
C ASN A 359 -7.36 -8.93 4.55
N GLY A 360 -8.53 -9.36 4.10
CA GLY A 360 -8.90 -9.30 2.69
C GLY A 360 -10.41 -9.34 2.50
N SER A 361 -10.84 -8.81 1.37
CA SER A 361 -12.21 -8.87 0.89
C SER A 361 -12.44 -10.08 -0.02
N PRO A 362 -13.67 -10.59 -0.15
CA PRO A 362 -13.99 -11.63 -1.13
C PRO A 362 -13.62 -11.21 -2.56
N TYR A 363 -13.24 -12.17 -3.38
CA TYR A 363 -13.01 -12.03 -4.80
C TYR A 363 -13.50 -13.31 -5.54
N PRO A 364 -14.21 -13.22 -6.71
CA PRO A 364 -14.68 -12.00 -7.38
C PRO A 364 -15.92 -11.38 -6.71
N THR A 365 -16.19 -10.09 -7.00
CA THR A 365 -17.34 -9.33 -6.52
C THR A 365 -17.88 -8.38 -7.60
N PRO A 366 -19.05 -7.73 -7.41
CA PRO A 366 -19.53 -6.70 -8.33
C PRO A 366 -18.51 -5.57 -8.58
N LEU A 367 -17.69 -5.19 -7.57
CA LEU A 367 -16.66 -4.19 -7.72
C LEU A 367 -15.54 -4.66 -8.67
N SER A 368 -15.04 -5.89 -8.51
CA SER A 368 -14.00 -6.41 -9.42
C SER A 368 -14.51 -6.58 -10.85
N GLU A 369 -15.79 -6.91 -11.04
CA GLU A 369 -16.39 -7.00 -12.37
C GLU A 369 -16.58 -5.62 -13.01
N ALA A 370 -16.94 -4.58 -12.23
CA ALA A 370 -16.97 -3.21 -12.70
C ALA A 370 -15.57 -2.72 -13.12
N ILE A 371 -14.55 -2.98 -12.28
CA ILE A 371 -13.15 -2.66 -12.57
C ILE A 371 -12.71 -3.35 -13.87
N ARG A 372 -12.93 -4.66 -14.00
CA ARG A 372 -12.62 -5.44 -15.21
C ARG A 372 -13.29 -4.87 -16.45
N THR A 373 -14.59 -4.60 -16.36
CA THR A 373 -15.39 -4.07 -17.47
C THR A 373 -14.87 -2.72 -17.96
N VAL A 374 -14.57 -1.81 -17.03
CA VAL A 374 -14.03 -0.49 -17.35
C VAL A 374 -12.60 -0.61 -17.89
N LEU A 375 -11.78 -1.42 -17.28
CA LEU A 375 -10.40 -1.66 -17.72
C LEU A 375 -10.36 -2.15 -19.17
N GLN A 376 -11.12 -3.20 -19.50
CA GLN A 376 -11.17 -3.78 -20.86
C GLN A 376 -11.83 -2.86 -21.88
N ARG A 377 -12.63 -1.88 -21.47
CA ARG A 377 -13.15 -0.84 -22.36
C ARG A 377 -12.04 0.06 -22.89
N HIS A 378 -11.05 0.36 -22.06
CA HIS A 378 -9.93 1.25 -22.37
C HIS A 378 -8.67 0.51 -22.81
N VAL A 379 -8.46 -0.71 -22.31
CA VAL A 379 -7.33 -1.61 -22.61
C VAL A 379 -7.92 -2.98 -22.93
N PRO A 380 -8.34 -3.24 -24.18
CA PRO A 380 -9.11 -4.46 -24.53
C PRO A 380 -8.38 -5.76 -24.25
N GLU A 381 -7.06 -5.76 -24.30
CA GLU A 381 -6.19 -6.91 -24.01
C GLU A 381 -5.87 -7.09 -22.52
N ALA A 382 -6.41 -6.25 -21.63
CA ALA A 382 -6.12 -6.32 -20.22
C ALA A 382 -6.74 -7.54 -19.55
N GLU A 383 -5.93 -8.27 -18.80
CA GLU A 383 -6.35 -9.25 -17.81
C GLU A 383 -6.26 -8.65 -16.40
N LEU A 384 -7.18 -9.02 -15.52
CA LEU A 384 -7.21 -8.59 -14.13
C LEU A 384 -6.89 -9.78 -13.24
N ALA A 385 -5.74 -9.73 -12.58
CA ALA A 385 -5.29 -10.73 -11.63
C ALA A 385 -5.57 -10.30 -10.19
N ASN A 386 -6.12 -11.21 -9.40
CA ASN A 386 -6.24 -10.99 -7.97
C ASN A 386 -4.87 -11.14 -7.29
N SER A 387 -4.55 -10.22 -6.39
CA SER A 387 -3.33 -10.21 -5.58
C SER A 387 -3.62 -9.74 -4.17
N HIS A 388 -2.57 -9.75 -3.33
CA HIS A 388 -2.56 -9.10 -2.03
C HIS A 388 -1.42 -8.10 -1.96
N ALA A 389 -1.65 -6.94 -1.36
CA ALA A 389 -0.59 -6.01 -1.04
C ALA A 389 0.37 -6.65 -0.02
N VAL A 390 1.67 -6.51 -0.27
CA VAL A 390 2.69 -6.93 0.70
C VAL A 390 2.89 -5.92 1.82
N GLY A 391 2.41 -4.69 1.62
CA GLY A 391 2.34 -3.60 2.57
C GLY A 391 1.02 -3.56 3.33
N PHE A 392 0.80 -2.47 4.04
CA PHE A 392 -0.40 -2.11 4.77
C PHE A 392 -1.02 -0.88 4.11
N THR A 393 -2.34 -0.76 4.13
CA THR A 393 -3.07 0.41 3.64
C THR A 393 -4.27 0.73 4.53
N ASP A 394 -4.87 1.89 4.36
CA ASP A 394 -6.09 2.28 5.05
C ASP A 394 -7.28 1.32 4.80
N SER A 395 -7.25 0.51 3.75
CA SER A 395 -8.27 -0.51 3.48
C SER A 395 -8.42 -1.53 4.60
N ASN A 396 -7.34 -1.78 5.36
CA ASN A 396 -7.34 -2.69 6.50
C ASN A 396 -8.39 -2.28 7.56
N TRP A 397 -8.44 -1.00 7.86
CA TRP A 397 -9.33 -0.47 8.89
C TRP A 397 -10.80 -0.62 8.51
N PHE A 398 -11.13 -0.45 7.22
CA PHE A 398 -12.49 -0.66 6.71
C PHE A 398 -12.90 -2.13 6.79
N ARG A 399 -12.06 -3.06 6.34
CA ARG A 399 -12.32 -4.50 6.42
C ARG A 399 -12.43 -4.99 7.86
N THR A 400 -11.66 -4.39 8.77
CA THR A 400 -11.70 -4.70 10.20
C THR A 400 -12.97 -4.16 10.88
N ALA A 401 -13.35 -2.90 10.58
CA ALA A 401 -14.51 -2.26 11.20
C ALA A 401 -15.85 -2.73 10.62
N TYR A 402 -15.87 -3.05 9.32
CA TYR A 402 -17.07 -3.42 8.56
C TYR A 402 -16.81 -4.71 7.78
N PRO A 403 -16.99 -5.90 8.38
CA PRO A 403 -16.64 -7.18 7.73
C PRO A 403 -17.41 -7.47 6.43
N GLU A 404 -18.51 -6.77 6.18
CA GLU A 404 -19.31 -6.85 4.95
C GLU A 404 -18.77 -5.99 3.80
N VAL A 405 -17.85 -5.05 4.07
CA VAL A 405 -17.31 -4.16 3.06
C VAL A 405 -16.41 -4.90 2.08
N VAL A 406 -16.53 -4.54 0.81
CA VAL A 406 -15.56 -4.96 -0.21
C VAL A 406 -14.60 -3.81 -0.48
N ALA A 407 -13.38 -3.92 0.02
CA ALA A 407 -12.34 -2.92 -0.18
C ALA A 407 -11.21 -3.49 -1.04
N TYR A 408 -10.97 -2.86 -2.18
CA TYR A 408 -9.89 -3.21 -3.10
C TYR A 408 -8.92 -2.05 -3.27
N ASN A 409 -7.65 -2.40 -3.41
CA ASN A 409 -6.62 -1.46 -3.77
C ASN A 409 -6.43 -1.51 -5.29
N PHE A 410 -6.70 -0.37 -5.97
CA PHE A 410 -6.63 -0.31 -7.42
C PHE A 410 -6.46 1.11 -7.94
N ALA A 411 -5.24 1.47 -8.32
CA ALA A 411 -4.83 2.76 -8.88
C ALA A 411 -4.23 2.55 -10.29
N PRO A 412 -5.05 2.42 -11.37
CA PRO A 412 -4.56 1.92 -12.65
C PRO A 412 -3.62 2.89 -13.36
N HIS A 413 -2.55 2.34 -13.94
CA HIS A 413 -1.65 3.00 -14.86
C HIS A 413 -1.94 2.56 -16.29
N LEU A 414 -1.89 3.52 -17.24
CA LEU A 414 -2.15 3.25 -18.66
C LEU A 414 -0.84 3.09 -19.46
N ILE A 415 0.20 3.82 -19.07
CA ILE A 415 1.44 3.94 -19.82
C ILE A 415 2.61 3.29 -19.10
N GLU A 416 2.82 3.63 -17.81
CA GLU A 416 3.95 3.13 -17.05
C GLU A 416 3.62 1.79 -16.39
N SER A 417 4.54 0.83 -16.54
CA SER A 417 4.42 -0.53 -16.00
C SER A 417 4.68 -0.60 -14.49
N TYR A 418 4.45 -1.76 -13.90
CA TYR A 418 4.76 -2.08 -12.52
C TYR A 418 6.19 -1.67 -12.15
N ASP A 419 7.17 -2.11 -12.91
CA ASP A 419 8.60 -1.88 -12.61
C ASP A 419 8.99 -0.40 -12.67
N GLU A 420 8.34 0.38 -13.57
CA GLU A 420 8.63 1.81 -13.72
C GLU A 420 8.08 2.63 -12.56
N VAL A 421 6.92 2.25 -12.01
CA VAL A 421 6.23 3.01 -10.97
C VAL A 421 6.69 2.62 -9.58
N THR A 422 6.78 1.32 -9.28
CA THR A 422 7.05 0.82 -7.93
C THR A 422 8.41 1.23 -7.38
N THR A 423 9.39 1.48 -8.25
CA THR A 423 10.71 2.02 -7.86
C THR A 423 10.67 3.44 -7.31
N ARG A 424 9.53 4.15 -7.44
CA ARG A 424 9.38 5.55 -6.98
C ARG A 424 8.73 5.70 -5.63
N TYR A 425 8.06 4.66 -5.12
CA TYR A 425 7.45 4.68 -3.78
C TYR A 425 8.52 4.96 -2.73
N HIS A 426 8.28 5.93 -1.85
CA HIS A 426 9.18 6.37 -0.79
C HIS A 426 10.60 6.75 -1.25
N ASN A 427 10.83 6.88 -2.57
CA ASN A 427 12.14 7.15 -3.15
C ASN A 427 12.30 8.63 -3.54
N VAL A 428 13.51 9.01 -3.94
CA VAL A 428 13.82 10.34 -4.48
C VAL A 428 13.27 10.50 -5.90
N ASP A 429 13.05 11.74 -6.32
CA ASP A 429 12.57 12.07 -7.67
C ASP A 429 11.24 11.41 -8.04
N GLU A 430 10.38 11.25 -7.04
CA GLU A 430 9.02 10.74 -7.19
C GLU A 430 8.24 11.61 -8.18
N ARG A 431 7.54 10.96 -9.09
CA ARG A 431 6.76 11.62 -10.14
C ARG A 431 5.74 10.68 -10.75
N ILE A 432 4.65 11.24 -11.28
CA ILE A 432 3.63 10.51 -12.05
C ILE A 432 3.50 11.10 -13.44
N LEU A 433 3.30 10.25 -14.44
CA LEU A 433 2.99 10.68 -15.79
C LEU A 433 1.60 11.33 -15.81
N VAL A 434 1.47 12.54 -16.38
CA VAL A 434 0.19 13.29 -16.47
C VAL A 434 -0.91 12.43 -17.09
N ARG A 435 -0.55 11.60 -18.03
CA ARG A 435 -1.47 10.71 -18.72
C ARG A 435 -2.01 9.59 -17.85
N ASP A 436 -1.17 8.98 -17.01
CA ASP A 436 -1.60 7.97 -16.04
C ASP A 436 -2.47 8.59 -14.95
N LEU A 437 -2.10 9.78 -14.48
CA LEU A 437 -2.88 10.56 -13.54
C LEU A 437 -4.29 10.91 -14.07
N GLY A 438 -4.39 11.38 -15.32
CA GLY A 438 -5.66 11.65 -15.98
C GLY A 438 -6.48 10.37 -16.18
N PHE A 439 -5.82 9.26 -16.50
CA PHE A 439 -6.48 7.95 -16.61
C PHE A 439 -7.07 7.49 -15.28
N GLN A 440 -6.36 7.65 -14.15
CA GLN A 440 -6.88 7.34 -12.82
C GLN A 440 -8.19 8.08 -12.52
N ALA A 441 -8.29 9.37 -12.87
CA ALA A 441 -9.51 10.15 -12.65
C ALA A 441 -10.68 9.65 -13.53
N LEU A 442 -10.46 9.43 -14.82
CA LEU A 442 -11.47 8.92 -15.75
C LEU A 442 -11.90 7.49 -15.41
N PHE A 443 -10.96 6.69 -14.91
CA PHE A 443 -11.23 5.32 -14.48
C PHE A 443 -12.13 5.30 -13.24
N ALA A 444 -11.82 6.10 -12.20
CA ALA A 444 -12.64 6.21 -10.99
C ALA A 444 -14.07 6.68 -11.31
N GLU A 445 -14.24 7.69 -12.16
CA GLU A 445 -15.55 8.14 -12.68
C GLU A 445 -16.30 6.98 -13.36
N SER A 446 -15.62 6.26 -14.26
CA SER A 446 -16.21 5.18 -15.05
C SER A 446 -16.59 3.96 -14.19
N VAL A 447 -15.78 3.61 -13.19
CA VAL A 447 -16.09 2.51 -12.26
C VAL A 447 -17.28 2.86 -11.38
N ALA A 448 -17.37 4.10 -10.89
CA ALA A 448 -18.53 4.56 -10.12
C ALA A 448 -19.83 4.44 -10.95
N LEU A 449 -19.82 4.86 -12.21
CA LEU A 449 -20.97 4.75 -13.13
C LEU A 449 -21.29 3.29 -13.50
N GLU A 450 -20.28 2.42 -13.62
CA GLU A 450 -20.47 1.00 -13.95
C GLU A 450 -21.03 0.21 -12.77
N LEU A 451 -20.50 0.46 -11.57
CA LEU A 451 -20.86 -0.26 -10.33
C LEU A 451 -22.24 0.16 -9.81
N LEU A 452 -22.57 1.43 -9.91
CA LEU A 452 -23.76 2.04 -9.30
C LEU A 452 -24.90 2.28 -10.32
N LYS A 453 -25.02 1.42 -11.31
CA LYS A 453 -26.07 1.49 -12.34
C LYS A 453 -27.49 1.45 -11.76
#